data_37badd83f7bc945ccf5e4a7cabc6d557
#
_entry.id   37badd83f7bc945ccf5e4a7cabc6d557
#
_cell.length_a   1.000
_cell.length_b   1.000
_cell.length_c   1.000
_cell.angle_alpha   90.00
_cell.angle_beta   90.00
_cell.angle_gamma   90.00
#
_symmetry.space_group_name_H-M   'P 1'
#
loop_
_entity.id
_entity.type
_entity.pdbx_description
1 polymer ?
#
loop_
_entity_poly.entity_id
_entity_poly.type
_entity_poly.pdbx_seq_one_letter_code
_entity_poly.pdbx_strand_id
1 'polypeptide(L)' 'MTFSLIARDEITGFYGIAVASRFFAVGATIPHFGQNCAVASQALVNPMWGVAGREHLSAGMSASEALNATKIL' A
#
# COMPACT_ATOMS: atom_id res chain seq x y z
N MET A 1 18.27 -0.22 -0.13
CA MET A 1 17.27 -0.65 0.86
C MET A 1 16.13 0.36 0.92
N THR A 2 14.93 -0.11 1.08
CA THR A 2 13.74 0.74 1.13
C THR A 2 13.02 0.54 2.46
N PHE A 3 12.64 1.63 3.10
CA PHE A 3 11.86 1.61 4.33
C PHE A 3 10.53 2.31 4.10
N SER A 4 9.47 1.75 4.61
CA SER A 4 8.17 2.41 4.59
C SER A 4 7.48 2.31 5.93
N LEU A 5 6.66 3.30 6.22
CA LEU A 5 5.85 3.37 7.44
C LEU A 5 4.44 3.77 7.05
N ILE A 6 3.48 3.02 7.54
CA ILE A 6 2.06 3.35 7.39
C ILE A 6 1.51 3.69 8.75
N ALA A 7 0.80 4.80 8.85
CA ALA A 7 0.13 5.21 10.07
C ALA A 7 -1.31 5.59 9.79
N ARG A 8 -2.18 5.38 10.75
CA ARG A 8 -3.60 5.75 10.67
C ARG A 8 -3.95 6.63 11.87
N ASP A 9 -4.66 7.73 11.59
CA ASP A 9 -5.25 8.54 12.64
C ASP A 9 -6.60 7.94 13.01
N GLU A 10 -6.74 7.48 14.26
CA GLU A 10 -7.97 6.83 14.73
C GLU A 10 -9.18 7.77 14.78
N ILE A 11 -8.94 9.06 14.91
CA ILE A 11 -10.02 10.06 15.03
C ILE A 11 -10.56 10.41 13.66
N THR A 12 -9.68 10.71 12.69
CA THR A 12 -10.08 11.13 11.35
C THR A 12 -10.21 9.98 10.36
N GLY A 13 -9.57 8.85 10.65
CA GLY A 13 -9.49 7.73 9.73
C GLY A 13 -8.49 7.92 8.59
N PHE A 14 -7.74 9.02 8.60
CA PHE A 14 -6.75 9.29 7.56
C PHE A 14 -5.54 8.39 7.70
N TYR A 15 -4.98 8.00 6.56
CA TYR A 15 -3.74 7.26 6.48
C TYR A 15 -2.60 8.15 6.02
N GLY A 16 -1.41 7.89 6.53
CA GLY A 16 -0.19 8.51 6.06
C GLY A 16 0.84 7.43 5.73
N ILE A 17 1.62 7.65 4.68
CA ILE A 17 2.71 6.75 4.31
C ILE A 17 3.98 7.58 4.15
N ALA A 18 5.05 7.17 4.82
CA ALA A 18 6.38 7.75 4.67
C ALA A 18 7.31 6.69 4.09
N VAL A 19 8.12 7.07 3.13
CA VAL A 19 9.04 6.16 2.44
C VAL A 19 10.41 6.77 2.34
N ALA A 20 11.45 5.95 2.56
CA ALA A 20 12.83 6.35 2.34
C ALA A 20 13.53 5.29 1.49
N SER A 21 14.15 5.69 0.39
CA SER A 21 14.81 4.79 -0.54
C SER A 21 15.86 5.53 -1.37
N ARG A 22 16.74 4.77 -2.00
CA ARG A 22 17.68 5.29 -2.98
C ARG A 22 17.05 5.56 -4.33
N PHE A 23 15.88 5.01 -4.59
CA PHE A 23 15.16 5.20 -5.85
C PHE A 23 14.51 6.57 -5.89
N PHE A 24 14.48 7.16 -7.08
CA PHE A 24 13.85 8.46 -7.32
C PHE A 24 12.33 8.35 -7.25
N ALA A 25 11.71 9.37 -6.66
CA ALA A 25 10.25 9.52 -6.62
C ALA A 25 9.50 8.35 -5.98
N VAL A 26 10.08 7.73 -4.95
CA VAL A 26 9.43 6.60 -4.25
C VAL A 26 8.09 6.99 -3.64
N GLY A 27 7.91 8.24 -3.25
CA GLY A 27 6.63 8.72 -2.72
C GLY A 27 5.50 8.69 -3.73
N ALA A 28 5.81 8.61 -5.04
CA ALA A 28 4.82 8.50 -6.10
C ALA A 28 4.55 7.05 -6.50
N THR A 29 5.50 6.14 -6.25
CA THR A 29 5.42 4.77 -6.76
C THR A 29 5.05 3.74 -5.71
N ILE A 30 5.42 3.96 -4.45
CA ILE A 30 5.21 2.99 -3.38
C ILE A 30 3.84 3.12 -2.70
N PRO A 31 3.38 4.33 -2.32
CA PRO A 31 2.10 4.45 -1.63
C PRO A 31 0.90 4.30 -2.56
N HIS A 32 -0.10 3.56 -2.11
CA HIS A 32 -1.39 3.45 -2.77
C HIS A 32 -2.48 3.64 -1.73
N PHE A 33 -3.39 4.58 -1.97
CA PHE A 33 -4.49 4.89 -1.07
C PHE A 33 -5.81 4.52 -1.70
N GLY A 34 -6.68 3.89 -0.93
CA GLY A 34 -8.04 3.60 -1.32
C GLY A 34 -9.01 4.08 -0.26
N GLN A 35 -10.28 3.74 -0.41
CA GLN A 35 -11.28 4.08 0.58
C GLN A 35 -11.04 3.25 1.85
N ASN A 36 -10.75 3.95 2.96
CA ASN A 36 -10.48 3.34 4.25
C ASN A 36 -9.34 2.31 4.24
N CYS A 37 -8.35 2.51 3.36
CA CYS A 37 -7.21 1.61 3.29
C CYS A 37 -5.97 2.31 2.73
N ALA A 38 -4.82 1.72 2.99
CA ALA A 38 -3.54 2.16 2.45
C ALA A 38 -2.65 0.94 2.20
N VAL A 39 -1.87 0.99 1.13
CA VAL A 39 -0.94 -0.06 0.75
C VAL A 39 0.41 0.57 0.42
N ALA A 40 1.48 -0.03 0.92
CA ALA A 40 2.84 0.31 0.50
C ALA A 40 3.41 -0.89 -0.24
N SER A 41 3.73 -0.71 -1.52
CA SER A 41 4.34 -1.74 -2.36
C SER A 41 5.75 -1.30 -2.72
N GLN A 42 6.75 -2.08 -2.35
CA GLN A 42 8.14 -1.68 -2.47
C GLN A 42 9.06 -2.79 -2.96
N ALA A 43 10.34 -2.46 -3.14
CA ALA A 43 11.38 -3.32 -3.70
C ALA A 43 11.12 -3.61 -5.18
N LEU A 44 11.46 -4.79 -5.67
CA LEU A 44 11.33 -5.15 -7.09
C LEU A 44 10.02 -5.87 -7.39
N VAL A 45 8.95 -5.44 -6.73
CA VAL A 45 7.64 -6.06 -6.92
C VAL A 45 6.92 -5.47 -8.14
N ASN A 46 5.93 -6.21 -8.60
CA ASN A 46 5.06 -5.78 -9.68
C ASN A 46 4.26 -4.54 -9.23
N PRO A 47 4.34 -3.41 -9.95
CA PRO A 47 3.60 -2.20 -9.58
C PRO A 47 2.09 -2.40 -9.47
N MET A 48 1.54 -3.38 -10.19
CA MET A 48 0.10 -3.66 -10.12
C MET A 48 -0.34 -4.26 -8.80
N TRP A 49 0.59 -4.76 -7.98
CA TRP A 49 0.25 -5.29 -6.66
C TRP A 49 -0.32 -4.20 -5.75
N GLY A 50 0.22 -2.98 -5.82
CA GLY A 50 -0.32 -1.87 -5.03
C GLY A 50 -1.74 -1.51 -5.44
N VAL A 51 -1.99 -1.47 -6.75
CA VAL A 51 -3.33 -1.18 -7.29
C VAL A 51 -4.31 -2.28 -6.92
N ALA A 52 -3.93 -3.55 -7.14
CA ALA A 52 -4.79 -4.69 -6.82
C ALA A 52 -5.07 -4.80 -5.31
N GLY A 53 -4.05 -4.61 -4.49
CA GLY A 53 -4.20 -4.63 -3.04
C GLY A 53 -5.16 -3.55 -2.55
N ARG A 54 -5.03 -2.34 -3.07
CA ARG A 54 -5.93 -1.24 -2.75
C ARG A 54 -7.38 -1.57 -3.13
N GLU A 55 -7.60 -2.15 -4.30
CA GLU A 55 -8.93 -2.53 -4.75
C GLU A 55 -9.54 -3.62 -3.88
N HIS A 56 -8.78 -4.63 -3.52
CA HIS A 56 -9.25 -5.71 -2.64
C HIS A 56 -9.61 -5.19 -1.24
N LEU A 57 -8.77 -4.32 -0.67
CA LEU A 57 -9.05 -3.72 0.64
C LEU A 57 -10.27 -2.82 0.59
N SER A 58 -10.42 -2.02 -0.47
CA SER A 58 -11.58 -1.15 -0.64
C SER A 58 -12.87 -1.95 -0.83
N ALA A 59 -12.78 -3.18 -1.33
CA ALA A 59 -13.92 -4.08 -1.45
C ALA A 59 -14.30 -4.77 -0.14
N GLY A 60 -13.57 -4.53 0.93
CA GLY A 60 -13.88 -5.05 2.26
C GLY A 60 -13.07 -6.25 2.71
N MET A 61 -12.06 -6.67 1.95
CA MET A 61 -11.18 -7.75 2.36
C MET A 61 -10.30 -7.31 3.53
N SER A 62 -9.93 -8.25 4.40
CA SER A 62 -8.90 -8.03 5.39
C SER A 62 -7.54 -7.89 4.70
N ALA A 63 -6.54 -7.37 5.43
CA ALA A 63 -5.19 -7.25 4.88
C ALA A 63 -4.64 -8.61 4.44
N SER A 64 -4.87 -9.65 5.22
CA SER A 64 -4.44 -11.02 4.90
C SER A 64 -5.09 -11.55 3.63
N GLU A 65 -6.40 -11.38 3.50
CA GLU A 65 -7.15 -11.82 2.32
C GLU A 65 -6.73 -11.07 1.07
N ALA A 66 -6.56 -9.75 1.19
CA ALA A 66 -6.11 -8.91 0.07
C ALA A 66 -4.72 -9.31 -0.40
N LEU A 67 -3.81 -9.60 0.51
CA LEU A 67 -2.46 -10.05 0.18
C LEU A 67 -2.49 -11.37 -0.58
N ASN A 68 -3.25 -12.34 -0.12
CA ASN A 68 -3.36 -13.65 -0.77
C ASN A 68 -3.97 -13.53 -2.17
N ALA A 69 -5.00 -12.72 -2.34
CA ALA A 69 -5.61 -12.47 -3.65
C ALA A 69 -4.64 -11.79 -4.61
N THR A 70 -3.85 -10.85 -4.11
CA THR A 70 -2.88 -10.10 -4.91
C THR A 70 -1.72 -10.98 -5.39
N LYS A 71 -1.31 -11.97 -4.61
CA LYS A 71 -0.20 -12.85 -4.98
C LYS A 71 -0.45 -13.69 -6.22
N ILE A 72 -1.69 -13.78 -6.66
CA ILE A 72 -2.06 -14.52 -7.86
C ILE A 72 -1.62 -13.77 -9.13
N LEU A 73 -1.38 -12.49 -9.05
CA LEU A 73 -0.94 -11.67 -10.17
C LEU A 73 0.55 -11.97 -10.57
#